data_b8ca3eb1240abec58c6b1a2b8c1d0d03
#
_entry.id   b8ca3eb1240abec58c6b1a2b8c1d0d03
#
_cell.length_a   1.000
_cell.length_b   1.000
_cell.length_c   1.000
_cell.angle_alpha   90.00
_cell.angle_beta   90.00
_cell.angle_gamma   90.00
#
_symmetry.space_group_name_H-M   'P 1'
#
loop_
_entity.id
_entity.type
_entity.pdbx_description
1 polymer ?
#
loop_
_entity_poly.entity_id
_entity_poly.type
_entity_poly.pdbx_seq_one_letter_code
_entity_poly.pdbx_strand_id
1 'polypeptide(L)'
;MLEDHADELRSFDGSTFLDSDLKDVVAELIERTVTVKAYHVSADLKEAGLREFLNYGHTLGHAIEKLEHFRWRHGNAVAVGCVYAAELSHLLGYIDQDLVDYHRSLL
;
A
#
# COMPACT_ATOMS: atom_id res chain seq x y z
N MET A 1 2.99 -5.26 -12.26
CA MET A 1 1.79 -6.05 -11.93
C MET A 1 0.61 -5.17 -11.48
N LEU A 2 0.74 -4.38 -10.44
CA LEU A 2 -0.34 -3.45 -10.02
C LEU A 2 -0.69 -2.44 -11.12
N GLU A 3 0.30 -1.92 -11.81
CA GLU A 3 0.11 -0.97 -12.90
C GLU A 3 -0.70 -1.54 -14.06
N ASP A 4 -0.42 -2.79 -14.45
CA ASP A 4 -1.05 -3.45 -15.58
C ASP A 4 -2.53 -3.77 -15.33
N HIS A 5 -2.94 -3.87 -14.05
CA HIS A 5 -4.29 -4.25 -13.64
C HIS A 5 -4.98 -3.20 -12.76
N ALA A 6 -4.45 -1.96 -12.72
CA ALA A 6 -4.93 -0.93 -11.80
C ALA A 6 -6.41 -0.60 -12.02
N ASP A 7 -6.85 -0.47 -13.27
CA ASP A 7 -8.25 -0.12 -13.58
C ASP A 7 -9.21 -1.26 -13.27
N GLU A 8 -8.81 -2.50 -13.55
CA GLU A 8 -9.59 -3.69 -13.20
C GLU A 8 -9.74 -3.84 -11.69
N LEU A 9 -8.65 -3.62 -10.95
CA LEU A 9 -8.65 -3.69 -9.48
C LEU A 9 -9.49 -2.57 -8.85
N ARG A 10 -9.48 -1.36 -9.42
CA ARG A 10 -10.32 -0.25 -8.93
C ARG A 10 -11.80 -0.51 -9.14
N SER A 11 -12.17 -1.17 -10.22
CA SER A 11 -13.58 -1.51 -10.54
C SER A 11 -14.08 -2.75 -9.80
N PHE A 12 -13.19 -3.48 -9.12
CA PHE A 12 -13.53 -4.71 -8.44
C PHE A 12 -14.31 -4.46 -7.14
N ASP A 13 -15.52 -4.98 -7.05
CA ASP A 13 -16.41 -4.86 -5.89
C ASP A 13 -16.55 -6.15 -5.06
N GLY A 14 -15.94 -7.23 -5.53
CA GLY A 14 -15.99 -8.53 -4.87
C GLY A 14 -17.20 -9.40 -5.21
N SER A 15 -18.22 -8.86 -5.88
CA SER A 15 -19.48 -9.58 -6.17
C SER A 15 -19.32 -10.72 -7.17
N THR A 16 -18.34 -10.63 -8.09
CA THR A 16 -18.10 -11.60 -9.16
C THR A 16 -16.71 -12.25 -9.06
N PHE A 17 -16.12 -12.24 -7.86
CA PHE A 17 -14.73 -12.68 -7.66
C PHE A 17 -14.43 -14.08 -8.18
N LEU A 18 -15.33 -15.04 -7.91
CA LEU A 18 -15.11 -16.45 -8.27
C LEU A 18 -15.24 -16.71 -9.78
N ASP A 19 -15.95 -15.87 -10.50
CA ASP A 19 -16.25 -16.03 -11.93
C ASP A 19 -15.41 -15.09 -12.81
N SER A 20 -14.49 -14.30 -12.24
CA SER A 20 -13.70 -13.32 -12.96
C SER A 20 -12.27 -13.79 -13.22
N ASP A 21 -11.70 -13.38 -14.37
CA ASP A 21 -10.26 -13.54 -14.66
C ASP A 21 -9.38 -12.80 -13.64
N LEU A 22 -9.96 -11.84 -12.94
CA LEU A 22 -9.31 -11.07 -11.88
C LEU A 22 -8.93 -11.91 -10.65
N LYS A 23 -9.55 -13.08 -10.48
CA LYS A 23 -9.24 -14.03 -9.40
C LYS A 23 -7.75 -14.41 -9.39
N ASP A 24 -7.18 -14.70 -10.55
CA ASP A 24 -5.78 -15.10 -10.65
C ASP A 24 -4.84 -13.91 -10.37
N VAL A 25 -5.21 -12.71 -10.82
CA VAL A 25 -4.49 -11.48 -10.51
C VAL A 25 -4.50 -11.20 -8.99
N VAL A 26 -5.65 -11.33 -8.35
CA VAL A 26 -5.77 -11.14 -6.90
C VAL A 26 -4.99 -12.21 -6.14
N ALA A 27 -5.04 -13.46 -6.56
CA ALA A 27 -4.26 -14.54 -5.95
C ALA A 27 -2.75 -14.26 -6.05
N GLU A 28 -2.26 -13.84 -7.20
CA GLU A 28 -0.86 -13.46 -7.39
C GLU A 28 -0.46 -12.25 -6.54
N LEU A 29 -1.32 -11.24 -6.43
CA LEU A 29 -1.08 -10.09 -5.54
C LEU A 29 -0.93 -10.51 -4.09
N ILE A 30 -1.80 -11.39 -3.62
CA ILE A 30 -1.75 -11.93 -2.26
C ILE A 30 -0.44 -12.70 -2.05
N GLU A 31 -0.09 -13.59 -2.95
CA GLU A 31 1.15 -14.39 -2.88
C GLU A 31 2.38 -13.49 -2.82
N ARG A 32 2.49 -12.51 -3.72
CA ARG A 32 3.62 -11.56 -3.74
C ARG A 32 3.69 -10.73 -2.46
N THR A 33 2.55 -10.24 -1.99
CA THR A 33 2.47 -9.46 -0.75
C THR A 33 2.90 -10.28 0.48
N VAL A 34 2.43 -11.51 0.58
CA VAL A 34 2.83 -12.43 1.66
C VAL A 34 4.32 -12.74 1.59
N THR A 35 4.85 -12.96 0.39
CA THR A 35 6.28 -13.23 0.16
C THR A 35 7.16 -12.06 0.62
N VAL A 36 6.81 -10.83 0.24
CA VAL A 36 7.52 -9.62 0.67
C VAL A 36 7.47 -9.48 2.19
N LYS A 37 6.30 -9.65 2.79
CA LYS A 37 6.14 -9.57 4.23
C LYS A 37 6.95 -10.66 4.95
N ALA A 38 6.88 -11.89 4.48
CA ALA A 38 7.62 -13.01 5.06
C ALA A 38 9.14 -12.76 5.01
N TYR A 39 9.64 -12.25 3.89
CA TYR A 39 11.05 -11.88 3.75
C TYR A 39 11.47 -10.86 4.81
N HIS A 40 10.75 -9.74 4.93
CA HIS A 40 11.10 -8.68 5.88
C HIS A 40 10.99 -9.14 7.34
N VAL A 41 9.95 -9.90 7.67
CA VAL A 41 9.77 -10.42 9.04
C VAL A 41 10.83 -11.45 9.40
N SER A 42 11.17 -12.36 8.48
CA SER A 42 12.18 -13.39 8.72
C SER A 42 13.59 -12.82 8.83
N ALA A 43 13.90 -11.77 8.07
CA ALA A 43 15.20 -11.11 8.11
C ALA A 43 15.39 -10.21 9.33
N ASP A 44 14.29 -9.72 9.94
CA ASP A 44 14.33 -8.76 11.04
C ASP A 44 13.26 -9.06 12.11
N LEU A 45 13.50 -10.12 12.89
CA LEU A 45 12.60 -10.53 13.98
C LEU A 45 12.48 -9.48 15.10
N LYS A 46 13.42 -8.55 15.20
CA LYS A 46 13.50 -7.55 16.29
C LYS A 46 12.95 -6.17 15.90
N GLU A 47 12.39 -6.01 14.71
CA GLU A 47 11.89 -4.72 14.19
C GLU A 47 12.96 -3.60 14.16
N ALA A 48 14.24 -3.97 14.01
CA ALA A 48 15.36 -3.02 14.11
C ALA A 48 15.75 -2.37 12.77
N GLY A 49 15.12 -2.73 11.64
CA GLY A 49 15.49 -2.22 10.32
C GLY A 49 14.51 -2.58 9.21
N LEU A 50 14.67 -3.73 8.59
CA LEU A 50 13.88 -4.12 7.40
C LEU A 50 12.35 -4.14 7.63
N ARG A 51 11.88 -4.48 8.83
CA ARG A 51 10.45 -4.47 9.15
C ARG A 51 9.84 -3.08 9.18
N GLU A 52 10.64 -2.03 9.41
CA GLU A 52 10.15 -0.65 9.38
C GLU A 52 9.62 -0.25 8.00
N PHE A 53 10.15 -0.83 6.92
CA PHE A 53 9.63 -0.61 5.58
C PHE A 53 8.16 -1.04 5.42
N LEU A 54 7.71 -2.01 6.20
CA LEU A 54 6.30 -2.43 6.21
C LEU A 54 5.36 -1.39 6.85
N ASN A 55 5.92 -0.40 7.55
CA ASN A 55 5.18 0.69 8.19
C ASN A 55 5.10 1.96 7.32
N TYR A 56 5.54 1.89 6.06
CA TYR A 56 5.42 3.01 5.13
C TYR A 56 3.98 3.51 5.04
N GLY A 57 3.78 4.81 5.22
CA GLY A 57 2.46 5.43 5.24
C GLY A 57 1.66 5.26 6.54
N HIS A 58 2.09 4.40 7.47
CA HIS A 58 1.33 4.07 8.67
C HIS A 58 1.34 5.17 9.74
N THR A 59 2.34 6.05 9.77
CA THR A 59 2.40 7.14 10.77
C THR A 59 1.19 8.05 10.66
N LEU A 60 0.93 8.59 9.47
CA LEU A 60 -0.27 9.39 9.24
C LEU A 60 -1.53 8.52 9.15
N GLY A 61 -1.43 7.34 8.53
CA GLY A 61 -2.54 6.40 8.42
C GLY A 61 -3.17 6.06 9.78
N HIS A 62 -2.38 5.71 10.78
CA HIS A 62 -2.86 5.45 12.14
C HIS A 62 -3.46 6.69 12.81
N ALA A 63 -2.91 7.88 12.55
CA ALA A 63 -3.47 9.13 13.07
C ALA A 63 -4.86 9.40 12.47
N ILE A 64 -5.03 9.19 11.16
CA ILE A 64 -6.33 9.30 10.49
C ILE A 64 -7.33 8.31 11.07
N GLU A 65 -6.96 7.04 11.22
CA GLU A 65 -7.83 6.02 11.80
C GLU A 65 -8.34 6.42 13.19
N LYS A 66 -7.46 6.94 14.05
CA LYS A 66 -7.82 7.41 15.38
C LYS A 66 -8.77 8.62 15.34
N LEU A 67 -8.45 9.65 14.56
CA LEU A 67 -9.25 10.86 14.45
C LEU A 67 -10.64 10.57 13.87
N GLU A 68 -10.75 9.67 12.93
CA GLU A 68 -11.98 9.26 12.28
C GLU A 68 -12.71 8.14 13.03
N HIS A 69 -12.27 7.79 14.24
CA HIS A 69 -12.85 6.73 15.08
C HIS A 69 -12.98 5.39 14.34
N PHE A 70 -11.96 5.05 13.52
CA PHE A 70 -11.91 3.83 12.71
C PHE A 70 -13.06 3.65 11.71
N ARG A 71 -13.71 4.73 11.30
CA ARG A 71 -14.71 4.71 10.23
C ARG A 71 -14.11 4.56 8.84
N TRP A 72 -12.85 4.97 8.67
CA TRP A 72 -12.11 4.73 7.45
C TRP A 72 -11.56 3.31 7.42
N ARG A 73 -11.57 2.70 6.23
CA ARG A 73 -10.86 1.43 6.05
C ARG A 73 -9.36 1.67 6.20
N HIS A 74 -8.68 0.71 6.82
CA HIS A 74 -7.23 0.80 7.05
C HIS A 74 -6.44 1.11 5.77
N GLY A 75 -6.72 0.39 4.67
CA GLY A 75 -6.04 0.63 3.38
C GLY A 75 -6.20 2.04 2.84
N ASN A 76 -7.38 2.65 2.98
CA ASN A 76 -7.60 4.04 2.57
C ASN A 76 -6.77 5.01 3.40
N ALA A 77 -6.70 4.82 4.70
CA ALA A 77 -5.90 5.65 5.59
C ALA A 77 -4.39 5.51 5.28
N VAL A 78 -3.92 4.29 5.02
CA VAL A 78 -2.52 4.02 4.66
C VAL A 78 -2.19 4.59 3.27
N ALA A 79 -3.10 4.52 2.29
CA ALA A 79 -2.89 5.12 0.97
C ALA A 79 -2.63 6.63 1.08
N VAL A 80 -3.45 7.34 1.86
CA VAL A 80 -3.23 8.77 2.14
C VAL A 80 -1.89 8.98 2.85
N GLY A 81 -1.56 8.14 3.80
CA GLY A 81 -0.28 8.18 4.51
C GLY A 81 0.93 7.98 3.59
N CYS A 82 0.83 7.09 2.62
CA CYS A 82 1.88 6.86 1.62
C CYS A 82 2.10 8.08 0.72
N VAL A 83 1.02 8.68 0.22
CA VAL A 83 1.12 9.91 -0.59
C VAL A 83 1.73 11.05 0.23
N TYR A 84 1.29 11.23 1.47
CA TYR A 84 1.88 12.22 2.38
C TYR A 84 3.38 12.01 2.59
N ALA A 85 3.80 10.78 2.84
CA ALA A 85 5.22 10.45 3.02
C ALA A 85 6.04 10.73 1.76
N ALA A 86 5.49 10.45 0.58
CA ALA A 86 6.13 10.77 -0.70
C ALA A 86 6.28 12.29 -0.89
N GLU A 87 5.22 13.07 -0.64
CA GLU A 87 5.27 14.54 -0.71
C GLU A 87 6.30 15.13 0.26
N LEU A 88 6.32 14.65 1.50
CA LEU A 88 7.28 15.08 2.49
C LEU A 88 8.72 14.76 2.05
N SER A 89 8.94 13.57 1.53
CA SER A 89 10.25 13.15 1.00
C SER A 89 10.71 14.01 -0.18
N HIS A 90 9.78 14.42 -1.03
CA HIS A 90 10.06 15.34 -2.12
C HIS A 90 10.45 16.73 -1.60
N LEU A 91 9.70 17.28 -0.66
CA LEU A 91 10.02 18.57 -0.03
C LEU A 91 11.40 18.57 0.66
N LEU A 92 11.82 17.44 1.20
CA LEU A 92 13.13 17.25 1.80
C LEU A 92 14.24 16.94 0.79
N GLY A 93 13.91 16.80 -0.50
CA GLY A 93 14.88 16.57 -1.57
C GLY A 93 15.35 15.12 -1.73
N TYR A 94 14.65 14.15 -1.12
CA TYR A 94 15.02 12.73 -1.22
C TYR A 94 14.49 12.03 -2.46
N ILE A 95 13.37 12.48 -2.99
CA ILE A 95 12.75 11.93 -4.21
C ILE A 95 12.33 13.06 -5.15
N ASP A 96 12.18 12.74 -6.44
CA ASP A 96 11.71 13.67 -7.45
C ASP A 96 10.17 13.71 -7.54
N GLN A 97 9.63 14.67 -8.29
CA GLN A 97 8.19 14.83 -8.46
C GLN A 97 7.57 13.64 -9.20
N ASP A 98 8.30 13.04 -10.15
CA ASP A 98 7.79 11.90 -10.93
C ASP A 98 7.44 10.73 -10.01
N LEU A 99 8.24 10.49 -8.98
CA LEU A 99 7.97 9.44 -8.01
C LEU A 99 6.76 9.75 -7.11
N VAL A 100 6.54 11.03 -6.78
CA VAL A 100 5.33 11.47 -6.07
C VAL A 100 4.09 11.23 -6.94
N ASP A 101 4.15 11.63 -8.19
CA ASP A 101 3.06 11.46 -9.16
C ASP A 101 2.74 9.98 -9.38
N TYR A 102 3.76 9.14 -9.41
CA TYR A 102 3.62 7.69 -9.47
C TYR A 102 2.85 7.13 -8.25
N HIS A 103 3.19 7.56 -7.02
CA HIS A 103 2.43 7.19 -5.83
C HIS A 103 0.95 7.56 -5.97
N ARG A 104 0.66 8.78 -6.41
CA ARG A 104 -0.71 9.26 -6.61
C ARG A 104 -1.48 8.48 -7.67
N SER A 105 -0.79 7.97 -8.68
CA SER A 105 -1.42 7.20 -9.75
C SER A 105 -1.82 5.80 -9.33
N LEU A 106 -1.10 5.20 -8.37
CA LEU A 106 -1.35 3.84 -7.91
C LEU A 106 -2.33 3.77 -6.73
N LEU A 107 -2.38 4.78 -5.90
CA LEU A 107 -3.13 4.83 -4.64
C LEU A 107 -4.40 5.67 -4.75
#